data_a35bcc5adb68d075ff00fe563ff34285
#
_entry.id   a35bcc5adb68d075ff00fe563ff34285
#
_cell.length_a   1.000
_cell.length_b   1.000
_cell.length_c   1.000
_cell.angle_alpha   90.00
_cell.angle_beta   90.00
_cell.angle_gamma   90.00
#
_symmetry.space_group_name_H-M   'P 1'
#
loop_
_entity.id
_entity.type
_entity.pdbx_description
1 polymer ?
#
loop_
_entity_poly.entity_id
_entity_poly.type
_entity_poly.pdbx_seq_one_letter_code
_entity_poly.pdbx_strand_id
1 'polypeptide(L)'
;MVKARGLRLAIAAATLMGAALPASAITYFFNSGGGAFVDPSPGNYGTVELTDNGTGVNFVVTLAAGFNFVTTGNENSKNTFTFNATGVAAGDIVTIQDASPVAGEYGVRAPGANSPFGSFTYGIYCIVCANGSGGQQADPLTFTVNNAEISDFQFLSTGGTAAYFAADVISGSTTGVIGVTGVPAIPEPETYALMLAGLGAVGFMARRRRQR
;
A
#
# COMPACT_ATOMS: atom_id res chain seq x y z
N MET A 1 70.38 -29.66 -4.07
CA MET A 1 69.05 -29.92 -4.61
C MET A 1 68.00 -29.40 -3.66
N VAL A 2 67.42 -28.24 -3.90
CA VAL A 2 66.40 -27.59 -3.07
C VAL A 2 65.06 -27.76 -3.78
N LYS A 3 64.12 -28.51 -3.15
CA LYS A 3 62.77 -28.70 -3.66
C LYS A 3 61.91 -27.48 -3.29
N ALA A 4 61.56 -26.65 -4.26
CA ALA A 4 60.58 -25.60 -4.13
C ALA A 4 59.17 -26.23 -3.98
N ARG A 5 58.53 -26.02 -2.81
CA ARG A 5 57.12 -26.34 -2.55
C ARG A 5 56.28 -25.13 -3.04
N GLY A 6 55.60 -25.32 -4.16
CA GLY A 6 54.68 -24.34 -4.69
C GLY A 6 53.48 -24.14 -3.75
N LEU A 7 53.32 -22.94 -3.24
CA LEU A 7 52.17 -22.46 -2.48
C LEU A 7 51.02 -22.16 -3.45
N ARG A 8 50.07 -23.09 -3.58
CA ARG A 8 48.84 -22.83 -4.36
C ARG A 8 47.93 -21.92 -3.54
N LEU A 9 47.88 -20.66 -3.94
CA LEU A 9 46.93 -19.69 -3.42
C LEU A 9 45.57 -20.00 -4.05
N ALA A 10 44.64 -20.60 -3.32
CA ALA A 10 43.26 -20.75 -3.73
C ALA A 10 42.53 -19.43 -3.46
N ILE A 11 42.34 -18.65 -4.51
CA ILE A 11 41.46 -17.47 -4.49
C ILE A 11 40.04 -17.99 -4.49
N ALA A 12 39.39 -17.99 -3.36
CA ALA A 12 37.95 -18.21 -3.26
C ALA A 12 37.27 -16.94 -3.81
N ALA A 13 36.78 -17.02 -5.03
CA ALA A 13 35.88 -16.01 -5.59
C ALA A 13 34.58 -16.06 -4.77
N ALA A 14 34.40 -15.10 -3.90
CA ALA A 14 33.10 -14.85 -3.27
C ALA A 14 32.20 -14.22 -4.36
N THR A 15 31.39 -15.06 -5.01
CA THR A 15 30.25 -14.58 -5.80
C THR A 15 29.33 -13.85 -4.85
N LEU A 16 29.35 -12.50 -4.88
CA LEU A 16 28.26 -11.69 -4.33
C LEU A 16 27.03 -12.07 -5.18
N MET A 17 26.21 -12.98 -4.68
CA MET A 17 24.84 -13.10 -5.12
C MET A 17 24.18 -11.79 -4.71
N GLY A 18 23.86 -10.96 -5.68
CA GLY A 18 23.02 -9.80 -5.48
C GLY A 18 21.69 -10.31 -4.92
N ALA A 19 21.53 -10.20 -3.61
CA ALA A 19 20.24 -10.41 -2.98
C ALA A 19 19.32 -9.32 -3.57
N ALA A 20 18.36 -9.68 -4.41
CA ALA A 20 17.25 -8.82 -4.73
C ALA A 20 16.64 -8.43 -3.37
N LEU A 21 16.64 -7.14 -3.06
CA LEU A 21 15.95 -6.66 -1.87
C LEU A 21 14.48 -7.05 -2.05
N PRO A 22 13.84 -7.69 -1.06
CA PRO A 22 12.42 -7.95 -1.16
C PRO A 22 11.70 -6.61 -1.31
N ALA A 23 10.69 -6.58 -2.19
CA ALA A 23 9.83 -5.41 -2.33
C ALA A 23 9.22 -5.10 -0.96
N SER A 24 9.40 -3.87 -0.49
CA SER A 24 8.75 -3.43 0.74
C SER A 24 7.25 -3.38 0.49
N ALA A 25 6.47 -3.98 1.37
CA ALA A 25 5.02 -3.94 1.30
C ALA A 25 4.45 -3.56 2.67
N ILE A 26 3.37 -2.79 2.67
CA ILE A 26 2.67 -2.39 3.88
C ILE A 26 1.17 -2.54 3.68
N THR A 27 0.47 -3.07 4.68
CA THR A 27 -0.98 -3.26 4.62
C THR A 27 -1.66 -2.43 5.70
N TYR A 28 -2.61 -1.61 5.28
CA TYR A 28 -3.51 -0.85 6.13
C TYR A 28 -4.89 -1.52 6.15
N PHE A 29 -5.60 -1.37 7.24
CA PHE A 29 -6.94 -1.94 7.40
C PHE A 29 -7.97 -0.82 7.50
N PHE A 30 -9.06 -0.90 6.74
CA PHE A 30 -10.22 -0.05 6.93
C PHE A 30 -10.90 -0.46 8.24
N ASN A 31 -10.67 0.34 9.26
CA ASN A 31 -11.05 0.05 10.65
C ASN A 31 -12.08 1.04 11.22
N SER A 32 -12.51 2.01 10.44
CA SER A 32 -13.49 3.01 10.86
C SER A 32 -14.55 3.21 9.78
N GLY A 33 -15.80 3.31 10.19
CA GLY A 33 -16.93 3.63 9.32
C GLY A 33 -17.48 5.02 9.60
N GLY A 34 -18.04 5.65 8.57
CA GLY A 34 -18.71 6.94 8.66
C GLY A 34 -20.08 6.92 7.97
N GLY A 35 -20.97 7.82 8.38
CA GLY A 35 -22.30 7.88 7.82
C GLY A 35 -23.19 6.72 8.28
N ALA A 36 -23.64 5.89 7.34
CA ALA A 36 -24.50 4.74 7.63
C ALA A 36 -23.75 3.51 8.18
N PHE A 37 -22.42 3.50 8.09
CA PHE A 37 -21.58 2.45 8.68
C PHE A 37 -21.03 2.93 10.02
N VAL A 38 -21.89 2.87 11.05
CA VAL A 38 -21.47 3.16 12.42
C VAL A 38 -20.77 1.93 12.95
N ASP A 39 -19.55 2.13 13.46
CA ASP A 39 -18.67 1.09 13.99
C ASP A 39 -19.41 -0.08 14.67
N PRO A 40 -19.38 -1.26 14.08
CA PRO A 40 -19.42 -2.45 14.85
C PRO A 40 -17.99 -2.85 15.13
N SER A 41 -17.63 -2.95 16.40
CA SER A 41 -16.53 -3.76 16.91
C SER A 41 -15.50 -4.22 15.85
N PRO A 42 -14.24 -3.86 15.96
CA PRO A 42 -13.26 -3.41 14.95
C PRO A 42 -13.56 -3.97 13.57
N GLY A 43 -14.31 -3.18 12.79
CA GLY A 43 -14.75 -3.57 11.46
C GLY A 43 -13.55 -3.73 10.55
N ASN A 44 -13.37 -4.92 10.02
CA ASN A 44 -12.50 -5.11 8.88
C ASN A 44 -13.34 -4.89 7.63
N TYR A 45 -13.37 -3.65 7.16
CA TYR A 45 -14.09 -3.28 5.93
C TYR A 45 -13.26 -3.55 4.67
N GLY A 46 -12.01 -3.99 4.83
CA GLY A 46 -11.09 -4.23 3.75
C GLY A 46 -9.67 -3.75 4.05
N THR A 47 -8.84 -3.73 3.02
CA THR A 47 -7.41 -3.41 3.12
C THR A 47 -6.97 -2.44 2.04
N VAL A 48 -5.91 -1.69 2.34
CA VAL A 48 -5.10 -0.95 1.36
C VAL A 48 -3.68 -1.51 1.45
N GLU A 49 -3.24 -2.17 0.40
CA GLU A 49 -1.89 -2.71 0.28
C GLU A 49 -1.05 -1.81 -0.62
N LEU A 50 0.10 -1.40 -0.13
CA LEU A 50 1.11 -0.63 -0.85
C LEU A 50 2.34 -1.51 -1.04
N THR A 51 2.80 -1.64 -2.29
CA THR A 51 4.00 -2.42 -2.62
C THR A 51 4.95 -1.57 -3.45
N ASP A 52 6.19 -1.44 -3.00
CA ASP A 52 7.25 -0.80 -3.77
C ASP A 52 7.58 -1.67 -5.00
N ASN A 53 7.57 -1.06 -6.19
CA ASN A 53 7.90 -1.72 -7.45
C ASN A 53 9.27 -1.28 -8.02
N GLY A 54 10.06 -0.52 -7.25
CA GLY A 54 11.38 -0.02 -7.61
C GLY A 54 11.39 1.28 -8.41
N THR A 55 10.23 1.74 -8.90
CA THR A 55 10.07 3.01 -9.62
C THR A 55 8.88 3.83 -9.10
N GLY A 56 8.15 3.28 -8.15
CA GLY A 56 6.97 3.86 -7.54
C GLY A 56 6.26 2.86 -6.64
N VAL A 57 5.01 3.10 -6.34
CA VAL A 57 4.21 2.31 -5.41
C VAL A 57 2.95 1.81 -6.09
N ASN A 58 2.74 0.51 -6.05
CA ASN A 58 1.49 -0.13 -6.47
C ASN A 58 0.51 -0.15 -5.30
N PHE A 59 -0.72 0.22 -5.57
CA PHE A 59 -1.85 0.15 -4.65
C PHE A 59 -2.80 -0.96 -5.05
N VAL A 60 -3.22 -1.74 -4.06
CA VAL A 60 -4.34 -2.68 -4.17
C VAL A 60 -5.29 -2.38 -3.01
N VAL A 61 -6.49 -1.88 -3.35
CA VAL A 61 -7.52 -1.57 -2.37
C VAL A 61 -8.61 -2.62 -2.49
N THR A 62 -8.74 -3.45 -1.46
CA THR A 62 -9.68 -4.57 -1.43
C THR A 62 -10.72 -4.36 -0.35
N LEU A 63 -11.98 -4.55 -0.68
CA LEU A 63 -13.10 -4.43 0.25
C LEU A 63 -13.45 -5.79 0.89
N ALA A 64 -14.04 -5.74 2.07
CA ALA A 64 -14.61 -6.94 2.67
C ALA A 64 -15.81 -7.46 1.88
N ALA A 65 -16.08 -8.75 1.97
CA ALA A 65 -17.21 -9.38 1.27
C ALA A 65 -18.54 -8.66 1.55
N GLY A 66 -19.28 -8.38 0.48
CA GLY A 66 -20.56 -7.66 0.55
C GLY A 66 -20.45 -6.15 0.44
N PHE A 67 -19.25 -5.62 0.27
CA PHE A 67 -19.01 -4.22 -0.08
C PHE A 67 -18.54 -4.08 -1.53
N ASN A 68 -18.94 -2.98 -2.15
CA ASN A 68 -18.44 -2.54 -3.45
C ASN A 68 -18.07 -1.06 -3.36
N PHE A 69 -17.16 -0.60 -4.22
CA PHE A 69 -16.90 0.83 -4.35
C PHE A 69 -18.09 1.54 -4.99
N VAL A 70 -18.29 2.79 -4.61
CA VAL A 70 -19.22 3.71 -5.24
C VAL A 70 -18.59 5.10 -5.32
N THR A 71 -19.20 5.96 -6.08
CA THR A 71 -18.90 7.38 -6.09
C THR A 71 -20.09 8.13 -5.54
N THR A 72 -19.94 8.81 -4.42
CA THR A 72 -21.02 9.60 -3.81
C THR A 72 -20.66 11.08 -3.78
N GLY A 73 -21.66 11.97 -3.67
CA GLY A 73 -21.47 13.41 -3.63
C GLY A 73 -21.87 14.11 -4.92
N ASN A 74 -21.51 15.37 -5.05
CA ASN A 74 -21.76 16.15 -6.25
C ASN A 74 -20.58 16.01 -7.25
N GLU A 75 -20.80 16.41 -8.52
CA GLU A 75 -19.84 16.27 -9.61
C GLU A 75 -18.42 16.80 -9.30
N ASN A 76 -18.31 17.79 -8.42
CA ASN A 76 -17.04 18.43 -8.11
C ASN A 76 -16.35 17.86 -6.86
N SER A 77 -17.02 16.98 -6.11
CA SER A 77 -16.51 16.44 -4.83
C SER A 77 -16.62 14.93 -4.69
N LYS A 78 -17.19 14.24 -5.69
CA LYS A 78 -17.34 12.79 -5.65
C LYS A 78 -15.96 12.10 -5.77
N ASN A 79 -15.70 11.14 -4.90
CA ASN A 79 -14.49 10.31 -4.94
C ASN A 79 -14.88 8.86 -4.64
N THR A 80 -14.19 7.93 -5.25
CA THR A 80 -14.27 6.51 -4.94
C THR A 80 -13.28 6.17 -3.83
N PHE A 81 -12.08 6.75 -3.93
CA PHE A 81 -10.99 6.53 -2.98
C PHE A 81 -10.18 7.81 -2.79
N THR A 82 -9.69 8.06 -1.58
CA THR A 82 -8.91 9.25 -1.25
C THR A 82 -7.68 8.91 -0.43
N PHE A 83 -6.58 9.63 -0.67
CA PHE A 83 -5.31 9.43 0.01
C PHE A 83 -4.47 10.70 0.04
N ASN A 84 -3.52 10.75 0.97
CA ASN A 84 -2.49 11.78 1.00
C ASN A 84 -1.21 11.29 0.36
N ALA A 85 -0.53 12.19 -0.34
CA ALA A 85 0.82 11.96 -0.85
C ALA A 85 1.64 13.25 -0.82
N THR A 86 2.94 13.11 -0.54
CA THR A 86 3.90 14.22 -0.60
C THR A 86 4.85 14.01 -1.77
N GLY A 87 5.24 15.10 -2.44
CA GLY A 87 6.18 15.02 -3.57
C GLY A 87 5.64 14.39 -4.86
N VAL A 88 4.39 13.98 -4.89
CA VAL A 88 3.71 13.31 -6.01
C VAL A 88 2.91 14.32 -6.81
N ALA A 89 2.92 14.23 -8.13
CA ALA A 89 2.02 14.97 -9.01
C ALA A 89 0.79 14.12 -9.41
N ALA A 90 -0.33 14.76 -9.74
CA ALA A 90 -1.53 14.02 -10.17
C ALA A 90 -1.29 13.13 -11.41
N GLY A 91 -0.36 13.53 -12.30
CA GLY A 91 0.04 12.76 -13.47
C GLY A 91 0.89 11.52 -13.18
N ASP A 92 1.43 11.39 -11.97
CA ASP A 92 2.16 10.19 -11.53
C ASP A 92 1.20 9.05 -11.12
N ILE A 93 -0.09 9.36 -10.88
CA ILE A 93 -1.13 8.39 -10.54
C ILE A 93 -1.69 7.82 -11.84
N VAL A 94 -1.34 6.58 -12.14
CA VAL A 94 -1.60 5.94 -13.43
C VAL A 94 -2.19 4.54 -13.27
N THR A 95 -2.58 3.93 -14.39
CA THR A 95 -3.12 2.55 -14.44
C THR A 95 -4.27 2.29 -13.45
N ILE A 96 -5.15 3.30 -13.27
CA ILE A 96 -6.26 3.19 -12.35
C ILE A 96 -7.35 2.31 -12.98
N GLN A 97 -7.69 1.23 -12.30
CA GLN A 97 -8.70 0.26 -12.76
C GLN A 97 -9.31 -0.50 -11.59
N ASP A 98 -10.51 -1.00 -11.79
CA ASP A 98 -11.16 -1.98 -10.92
C ASP A 98 -11.07 -3.40 -11.53
N ALA A 99 -11.73 -4.39 -10.91
CA ALA A 99 -11.72 -5.76 -11.42
C ALA A 99 -12.47 -5.95 -12.77
N SER A 100 -13.18 -4.93 -13.23
CA SER A 100 -13.89 -4.91 -14.53
C SER A 100 -13.50 -3.67 -15.35
N PRO A 101 -12.22 -3.54 -15.72
CA PRO A 101 -11.66 -2.28 -16.20
C PRO A 101 -12.27 -1.82 -17.52
N VAL A 102 -12.68 -0.55 -17.56
CA VAL A 102 -13.10 0.17 -18.76
C VAL A 102 -12.09 1.28 -19.01
N ALA A 103 -11.57 1.36 -20.22
CA ALA A 103 -10.56 2.35 -20.56
C ALA A 103 -11.08 3.79 -20.33
N GLY A 104 -10.35 4.58 -19.53
CA GLY A 104 -10.72 5.95 -19.19
C GLY A 104 -11.84 6.07 -18.16
N GLU A 105 -12.13 5.01 -17.43
CA GLU A 105 -13.19 4.99 -16.43
C GLU A 105 -12.86 5.87 -15.20
N TYR A 106 -11.59 5.96 -14.83
CA TYR A 106 -11.16 6.68 -13.64
C TYR A 106 -10.38 7.94 -13.93
N GLY A 107 -10.56 8.93 -13.06
CA GLY A 107 -9.80 10.18 -13.05
C GLY A 107 -9.22 10.48 -11.67
N VAL A 108 -8.27 11.40 -11.66
CA VAL A 108 -7.62 11.90 -10.44
C VAL A 108 -8.05 13.34 -10.19
N ARG A 109 -8.32 13.66 -8.94
CA ARG A 109 -8.68 15.00 -8.47
C ARG A 109 -7.72 15.44 -7.36
N ALA A 110 -7.41 16.72 -7.34
CA ALA A 110 -6.66 17.37 -6.26
C ALA A 110 -7.31 18.73 -5.92
N PRO A 111 -7.73 18.99 -4.67
CA PRO A 111 -7.74 18.05 -3.54
C PRO A 111 -8.87 17.01 -3.65
N GLY A 112 -8.68 15.86 -2.96
CA GLY A 112 -9.73 14.90 -2.68
C GLY A 112 -10.43 15.26 -1.36
N ALA A 113 -11.68 14.85 -1.19
CA ALA A 113 -12.40 15.00 0.08
C ALA A 113 -13.33 13.80 0.29
N ASN A 114 -13.43 13.34 1.54
CA ASN A 114 -14.29 12.23 1.89
C ASN A 114 -14.81 12.39 3.34
N SER A 115 -16.06 12.82 3.49
CA SER A 115 -16.67 13.07 4.82
C SER A 115 -17.12 11.73 5.45
N PRO A 116 -16.81 11.46 6.73
CA PRO A 116 -16.33 12.39 7.77
C PRO A 116 -14.80 12.50 7.89
N PHE A 117 -14.01 11.84 7.02
CA PHE A 117 -12.56 11.76 7.16
C PHE A 117 -11.80 13.00 6.68
N GLY A 118 -12.50 13.98 6.07
CA GLY A 118 -11.94 15.29 5.76
C GLY A 118 -11.31 15.40 4.38
N SER A 119 -10.24 16.20 4.29
CA SER A 119 -9.56 16.53 3.04
C SER A 119 -8.25 15.76 2.90
N PHE A 120 -8.02 15.32 1.67
CA PHE A 120 -6.84 14.56 1.24
C PHE A 120 -6.15 15.28 0.08
N THR A 121 -4.89 14.94 -0.20
CA THR A 121 -4.15 15.49 -1.34
C THR A 121 -4.80 15.08 -2.65
N TYR A 122 -5.21 13.80 -2.75
CA TYR A 122 -5.76 13.21 -3.97
C TYR A 122 -7.05 12.44 -3.72
N GLY A 123 -7.92 12.46 -4.72
CA GLY A 123 -9.08 11.58 -4.84
C GLY A 123 -9.11 10.89 -6.21
N ILE A 124 -9.39 9.61 -6.20
CA ILE A 124 -9.72 8.82 -7.40
C ILE A 124 -11.24 8.80 -7.52
N TYR A 125 -11.77 9.06 -8.70
CA TYR A 125 -13.21 9.02 -8.96
C TYR A 125 -13.52 8.33 -10.29
N CYS A 126 -14.64 7.66 -10.34
CA CYS A 126 -15.15 7.13 -11.60
C CYS A 126 -15.79 8.25 -12.44
N ILE A 127 -15.34 8.38 -13.69
CA ILE A 127 -15.79 9.42 -14.63
C ILE A 127 -17.18 9.06 -15.19
N VAL A 128 -17.38 7.79 -15.52
CA VAL A 128 -18.56 7.30 -16.25
C VAL A 128 -19.62 6.67 -15.35
N CYS A 129 -19.31 6.41 -14.07
CA CYS A 129 -20.22 5.76 -13.15
C CYS A 129 -21.36 6.68 -12.72
N ALA A 130 -22.56 6.11 -12.58
CA ALA A 130 -23.65 6.79 -11.93
C ALA A 130 -23.32 7.09 -10.46
N ASN A 131 -23.98 8.12 -9.89
CA ASN A 131 -23.77 8.48 -8.51
C ASN A 131 -24.52 7.53 -7.56
N GLY A 132 -23.87 7.16 -6.43
CA GLY A 132 -24.46 6.32 -5.41
C GLY A 132 -24.69 4.88 -5.84
N SER A 133 -25.79 4.27 -5.40
CA SER A 133 -26.06 2.84 -5.57
C SER A 133 -26.22 2.36 -7.02
N GLY A 134 -26.43 3.28 -7.96
CA GLY A 134 -26.52 2.97 -9.39
C GLY A 134 -25.15 2.85 -10.08
N GLY A 135 -24.06 3.25 -9.42
CA GLY A 135 -22.71 3.30 -10.00
C GLY A 135 -21.69 2.48 -9.22
N GLN A 136 -22.05 1.24 -8.87
CA GLN A 136 -21.14 0.34 -8.19
C GLN A 136 -19.94 -0.01 -9.08
N GLN A 137 -18.75 0.03 -8.51
CA GLN A 137 -17.51 -0.35 -9.16
C GLN A 137 -17.00 -1.66 -8.54
N ALA A 138 -16.33 -2.46 -9.35
CA ALA A 138 -15.85 -3.77 -8.93
C ALA A 138 -14.66 -3.66 -7.95
N ASP A 139 -14.50 -4.65 -7.09
CA ASP A 139 -13.40 -4.83 -6.16
C ASP A 139 -12.40 -5.85 -6.74
N PRO A 140 -11.08 -5.66 -6.66
CA PRO A 140 -10.35 -4.55 -6.05
C PRO A 140 -10.14 -3.33 -6.97
N LEU A 141 -9.94 -2.15 -6.37
CA LEU A 141 -9.41 -0.97 -7.04
C LEU A 141 -7.88 -1.02 -7.01
N THR A 142 -7.23 -0.92 -8.17
CA THR A 142 -5.78 -0.95 -8.29
C THR A 142 -5.26 0.27 -9.04
N PHE A 143 -4.09 0.76 -8.66
CA PHE A 143 -3.39 1.84 -9.37
C PHE A 143 -1.91 1.88 -9.00
N THR A 144 -1.13 2.59 -9.80
CA THR A 144 0.30 2.82 -9.56
C THR A 144 0.54 4.32 -9.38
N VAL A 145 1.40 4.67 -8.43
CA VAL A 145 1.93 6.02 -8.28
C VAL A 145 3.42 5.97 -8.61
N ASN A 146 3.80 6.55 -9.74
CA ASN A 146 5.18 6.63 -10.18
C ASN A 146 5.97 7.65 -9.34
N ASN A 147 7.31 7.52 -9.32
CA ASN A 147 8.22 8.45 -8.65
C ASN A 147 7.88 8.67 -7.15
N ALA A 148 7.37 7.65 -6.48
CA ALA A 148 6.94 7.70 -5.09
C ALA A 148 7.55 6.56 -4.27
N GLU A 149 7.68 6.78 -2.99
CA GLU A 149 8.04 5.78 -1.98
C GLU A 149 6.85 5.54 -1.04
N ILE A 150 6.80 4.40 -0.36
CA ILE A 150 5.70 4.07 0.58
C ILE A 150 5.59 5.13 1.70
N SER A 151 6.70 5.73 2.12
CA SER A 151 6.73 6.81 3.11
C SER A 151 5.97 8.07 2.69
N ASP A 152 5.79 8.32 1.39
CA ASP A 152 5.07 9.47 0.87
C ASP A 152 3.55 9.41 1.12
N PHE A 153 3.04 8.26 1.55
CA PHE A 153 1.61 8.04 1.81
C PHE A 153 1.25 7.93 3.30
N GLN A 154 2.20 8.23 4.20
CA GLN A 154 2.02 8.07 5.65
C GLN A 154 1.53 9.35 6.33
N PHE A 155 0.60 10.08 5.70
CA PHE A 155 0.06 11.34 6.21
C PHE A 155 -1.44 11.27 6.42
N LEU A 156 -1.89 11.82 7.53
CA LEU A 156 -3.31 11.88 7.89
C LEU A 156 -4.02 13.00 7.14
N SER A 157 -5.31 12.79 6.87
CA SER A 157 -6.24 13.81 6.36
C SER A 157 -6.44 14.95 7.34
N THR A 158 -6.98 16.06 6.86
CA THR A 158 -7.26 17.25 7.65
C THR A 158 -8.75 17.63 7.63
N GLY A 159 -9.22 18.27 8.68
CA GLY A 159 -10.57 18.83 8.71
C GLY A 159 -11.71 17.85 9.01
N GLY A 160 -11.37 16.65 9.54
CA GLY A 160 -12.35 15.63 9.91
C GLY A 160 -11.76 14.61 10.87
N THR A 161 -12.33 13.41 10.92
CA THR A 161 -11.69 12.26 11.59
C THR A 161 -10.43 11.90 10.81
N ALA A 162 -9.27 12.08 11.43
CA ALA A 162 -7.99 11.88 10.77
C ALA A 162 -7.84 10.44 10.25
N ALA A 163 -7.58 10.30 8.96
CA ALA A 163 -7.41 9.01 8.29
C ALA A 163 -6.27 9.07 7.27
N TYR A 164 -5.60 7.94 7.07
CA TYR A 164 -4.58 7.78 6.02
C TYR A 164 -5.24 7.64 4.64
N PHE A 165 -6.32 6.86 4.60
CA PHE A 165 -7.09 6.53 3.41
C PHE A 165 -8.57 6.56 3.73
N ALA A 166 -9.41 6.88 2.75
CA ALA A 166 -10.85 6.70 2.86
C ALA A 166 -11.44 6.24 1.50
N ALA A 167 -12.53 5.50 1.55
CA ALA A 167 -13.25 5.02 0.38
C ALA A 167 -14.75 5.19 0.55
N ASP A 168 -15.43 5.55 -0.55
CA ASP A 168 -16.87 5.50 -0.65
C ASP A 168 -17.31 4.10 -1.02
N VAL A 169 -18.20 3.53 -0.23
CA VAL A 169 -18.61 2.12 -0.38
C VAL A 169 -20.12 1.95 -0.26
N ILE A 170 -20.59 0.85 -0.79
CA ILE A 170 -21.98 0.39 -0.64
C ILE A 170 -22.00 -1.04 -0.14
N SER A 171 -22.95 -1.33 0.75
CA SER A 171 -23.32 -2.70 1.16
C SER A 171 -24.84 -2.86 1.05
N GLY A 172 -25.28 -3.78 0.20
CA GLY A 172 -26.69 -3.88 -0.17
C GLY A 172 -27.20 -2.61 -0.87
N SER A 173 -28.10 -1.87 -0.23
CA SER A 173 -28.61 -0.56 -0.71
C SER A 173 -28.05 0.65 0.05
N THR A 174 -27.21 0.41 1.05
CA THR A 174 -26.70 1.43 1.97
C THR A 174 -25.33 1.91 1.52
N THR A 175 -25.21 3.21 1.28
CA THR A 175 -23.92 3.86 0.94
C THR A 175 -23.33 4.55 2.16
N GLY A 176 -22.02 4.60 2.23
CA GLY A 176 -21.28 5.30 3.28
C GLY A 176 -19.80 5.35 2.98
N VAL A 177 -19.03 5.78 3.96
CA VAL A 177 -17.60 5.97 3.84
C VAL A 177 -16.88 5.10 4.87
N ILE A 178 -15.77 4.50 4.48
CA ILE A 178 -14.88 3.78 5.36
C ILE A 178 -13.49 4.44 5.35
N GLY A 179 -12.77 4.36 6.47
CA GLY A 179 -11.46 4.99 6.62
C GLY A 179 -10.45 4.13 7.35
N VAL A 180 -9.19 4.42 7.08
CA VAL A 180 -8.03 3.87 7.79
C VAL A 180 -7.57 4.90 8.81
N THR A 181 -7.88 4.70 10.08
CA THR A 181 -7.52 5.62 11.18
C THR A 181 -6.35 5.12 12.03
N GLY A 182 -5.96 3.87 11.87
CA GLY A 182 -4.85 3.24 12.59
C GLY A 182 -3.57 3.16 11.77
N VAL A 183 -2.42 3.20 12.44
CA VAL A 183 -1.14 2.90 11.81
C VAL A 183 -1.08 1.43 11.39
N PRO A 184 -0.47 1.13 10.23
CA PRO A 184 -0.30 -0.25 9.80
C PRO A 184 0.63 -1.01 10.75
N ALA A 185 0.40 -2.30 10.90
CA ALA A 185 1.40 -3.18 11.47
C ALA A 185 2.57 -3.27 10.48
N ILE A 186 3.70 -2.68 10.84
CA ILE A 186 4.93 -2.80 10.03
C ILE A 186 5.42 -4.24 10.21
N PRO A 187 5.49 -5.06 9.17
CA PRO A 187 6.15 -6.35 9.25
C PRO A 187 7.63 -6.10 9.57
N GLU A 188 8.14 -6.68 10.66
CA GLU A 188 9.56 -6.62 11.06
C GLU A 188 10.35 -7.88 10.61
N PRO A 189 10.11 -8.50 9.44
CA PRO A 189 10.72 -9.78 9.12
C PRO A 189 12.21 -9.68 8.81
N GLU A 190 12.64 -8.57 8.23
CA GLU A 190 14.01 -8.44 7.72
C GLU A 190 15.03 -8.19 8.81
N THR A 191 14.68 -7.37 9.79
CA THR A 191 15.57 -7.06 10.90
C THR A 191 15.87 -8.31 11.72
N TYR A 192 14.87 -9.13 12.02
CA TYR A 192 15.08 -10.40 12.72
C TYR A 192 15.83 -11.42 11.87
N ALA A 193 15.54 -11.51 10.57
CA ALA A 193 16.26 -12.42 9.68
C ALA A 193 17.73 -12.03 9.53
N LEU A 194 18.03 -10.74 9.36
CA LEU A 194 19.41 -10.22 9.30
C LEU A 194 20.14 -10.38 10.63
N MET A 195 19.47 -10.15 11.76
CA MET A 195 20.05 -10.36 13.09
C MET A 195 20.38 -11.84 13.31
N LEU A 196 19.48 -12.76 12.98
CA LEU A 196 19.70 -14.20 13.09
C LEU A 196 20.79 -14.67 12.13
N ALA A 197 20.84 -14.17 10.91
CA ALA A 197 21.89 -14.46 9.96
C ALA A 197 23.26 -13.95 10.45
N GLY A 198 23.31 -12.74 11.02
CA GLY A 198 24.50 -12.15 11.61
C GLY A 198 25.00 -12.97 12.80
N LEU A 199 24.12 -13.33 13.73
CA LEU A 199 24.45 -14.19 14.88
C LEU A 199 24.91 -15.57 14.44
N GLY A 200 24.26 -16.15 13.44
CA GLY A 200 24.65 -17.43 12.82
C GLY A 200 26.05 -17.39 12.23
N ALA A 201 26.40 -16.33 11.50
CA ALA A 201 27.72 -16.13 10.91
C ALA A 201 28.81 -15.99 11.99
N VAL A 202 28.54 -15.20 13.04
CA VAL A 202 29.47 -15.03 14.20
C VAL A 202 29.65 -16.35 14.93
N GLY A 203 28.57 -17.09 15.21
CA GLY A 203 28.61 -18.40 15.84
C GLY A 203 29.40 -19.43 15.04
N PHE A 204 29.23 -19.45 13.72
CA PHE A 204 29.99 -20.32 12.81
C PHE A 204 31.49 -19.99 12.84
N MET A 205 31.86 -18.70 12.77
CA MET A 205 33.27 -18.28 12.85
C MET A 205 33.91 -18.60 14.17
N ALA A 206 33.21 -18.44 15.30
CA ALA A 206 33.67 -18.76 16.62
C ALA A 206 33.94 -20.27 16.80
N ARG A 207 33.05 -21.12 16.25
CA ARG A 207 33.22 -22.57 16.28
C ARG A 207 34.46 -23.02 15.50
N ARG A 208 34.69 -22.42 14.32
CA ARG A 208 35.84 -22.74 13.46
C ARG A 208 37.18 -22.38 14.11
N ARG A 209 37.23 -21.30 14.94
CA ARG A 209 38.43 -20.93 15.67
C ARG A 209 38.78 -21.89 16.81
N ARG A 210 37.80 -22.57 17.43
CA ARG A 210 38.03 -23.56 18.50
C ARG A 210 38.53 -24.90 17.97
N GLN A 211 38.44 -25.17 16.70
CA GLN A 211 38.86 -26.44 16.06
C GLN A 211 40.29 -26.36 15.46
N ARG A 212 40.93 -25.21 15.56
CA ARG A 212 42.34 -25.00 15.21
C ARG A 212 43.20 -24.84 16.46
#